data_3a8ddaeb674ae4ccc72be7fa7cd69bdb
#
_entry.id   3a8ddaeb674ae4ccc72be7fa7cd69bdb
#
_cell.length_a   1.000
_cell.length_b   1.000
_cell.length_c   1.000
_cell.angle_alpha   90.00
_cell.angle_beta   90.00
_cell.angle_gamma   90.00
#
_symmetry.space_group_name_H-M   'P 1'
#
loop_
_entity.id
_entity.type
_entity.pdbx_description
1 polymer ?
#
loop_
_entity_poly.entity_id
_entity_poly.type
_entity_poly.pdbx_seq_one_letter_code
_entity_poly.pdbx_strand_id
1 'polypeptide(L)'
;MLQQMMPIFSYYVPEHSMGYSSAAVGVKQFSSAFRQALSADEIGGVLGKSPMGYDALSVYQLLLPLKNHQILRNFCSSILDPLIKQDLLETVSVYLECNGDVKRAAGKVGKHENTVRFRIGQAKNLLNLDDYEFIEKVSIALKARDIFGQQMGTN
;
A
#
# COMPACT_ATOMS: atom_id res chain seq x y z
N MET A 1 13.01 9.44 -22.77
CA MET A 1 11.79 9.75 -23.56
C MET A 1 10.56 9.98 -22.67
N LEU A 2 10.14 9.05 -21.81
CA LEU A 2 8.99 9.26 -20.89
C LEU A 2 9.15 10.49 -19.98
N GLN A 3 10.30 10.70 -19.34
CA GLN A 3 10.54 11.86 -18.48
C GLN A 3 10.40 13.22 -19.21
N GLN A 4 10.63 13.28 -20.51
CA GLN A 4 10.49 14.48 -21.32
C GLN A 4 9.04 14.74 -21.74
N MET A 5 8.21 13.70 -21.80
CA MET A 5 6.78 13.83 -22.12
C MET A 5 5.91 14.17 -20.90
N MET A 6 6.41 13.90 -19.70
CA MET A 6 5.68 14.08 -18.45
C MET A 6 5.13 15.50 -18.22
N PRO A 7 5.91 16.58 -18.42
CA PRO A 7 5.40 17.94 -18.22
C PRO A 7 4.25 18.27 -19.17
N ILE A 8 4.30 17.74 -20.40
CA ILE A 8 3.25 17.95 -21.41
C ILE A 8 1.98 17.20 -20.99
N PHE A 9 2.13 15.95 -20.54
CA PHE A 9 0.98 15.15 -20.13
C PHE A 9 0.27 15.73 -18.91
N SER A 10 1.01 16.15 -17.88
CA SER A 10 0.45 16.78 -16.68
C SER A 10 -0.25 18.10 -16.96
N TYR A 11 0.14 18.82 -18.01
CA TYR A 11 -0.50 20.06 -18.42
C TYR A 11 -1.85 19.82 -19.10
N TYR A 12 -1.95 18.80 -19.96
CA TYR A 12 -3.18 18.53 -20.74
C TYR A 12 -4.16 17.59 -20.04
N VAL A 13 -3.70 16.79 -19.07
CA VAL A 13 -4.51 15.75 -18.39
C VAL A 13 -4.21 15.76 -16.87
N PRO A 14 -4.51 16.88 -16.17
CA PRO A 14 -4.06 17.05 -14.78
C PRO A 14 -4.73 16.11 -13.77
N GLU A 15 -5.90 15.55 -14.09
CA GLU A 15 -6.70 14.74 -13.15
C GLU A 15 -6.60 13.22 -13.39
N HIS A 16 -5.73 12.77 -14.28
CA HIS A 16 -5.64 11.35 -14.64
C HIS A 16 -4.35 10.73 -14.11
N SER A 17 -4.48 9.52 -13.58
CA SER A 17 -3.33 8.67 -13.28
C SER A 17 -2.71 8.17 -14.60
N MET A 18 -1.43 7.85 -14.57
CA MET A 18 -0.72 7.27 -15.69
C MET A 18 0.20 6.15 -15.22
N GLY A 19 -0.05 4.95 -15.74
CA GLY A 19 0.81 3.79 -15.55
C GLY A 19 1.61 3.47 -16.80
N TYR A 20 2.83 2.98 -16.63
CA TYR A 20 3.65 2.47 -17.73
C TYR A 20 4.28 1.13 -17.39
N SER A 21 4.46 0.29 -18.42
CA SER A 21 5.09 -1.02 -18.30
C SER A 21 6.60 -0.93 -18.17
N SER A 22 7.22 -2.05 -17.78
CA SER A 22 8.63 -2.32 -18.05
C SER A 22 8.87 -2.31 -19.56
N ALA A 23 10.15 -2.19 -19.95
CA ALA A 23 10.50 -2.21 -21.37
C ALA A 23 10.02 -3.51 -22.05
N ALA A 24 9.32 -3.36 -23.17
CA ALA A 24 8.83 -4.47 -23.97
C ALA A 24 9.49 -4.45 -25.36
N VAL A 25 9.92 -5.60 -25.84
CA VAL A 25 10.55 -5.75 -27.15
C VAL A 25 9.72 -6.68 -28.03
N GLY A 26 9.11 -6.08 -29.07
CA GLY A 26 8.33 -6.80 -30.05
C GLY A 26 6.87 -7.06 -29.69
N VAL A 27 6.10 -7.44 -30.71
CA VAL A 27 4.63 -7.57 -30.66
C VAL A 27 4.16 -8.65 -29.67
N LYS A 28 4.94 -9.70 -29.45
CA LYS A 28 4.59 -10.79 -28.53
C LYS A 28 4.48 -10.35 -27.08
N GLN A 29 5.14 -9.27 -26.70
CA GLN A 29 5.13 -8.75 -25.33
C GLN A 29 4.10 -7.64 -25.12
N PHE A 30 3.41 -7.19 -26.17
CA PHE A 30 2.45 -6.08 -26.10
C PHE A 30 1.34 -6.33 -25.08
N SER A 31 0.74 -7.52 -25.11
CA SER A 31 -0.35 -7.89 -24.17
C SER A 31 0.11 -7.88 -22.71
N SER A 32 1.35 -8.32 -22.44
CA SER A 32 1.92 -8.26 -21.09
C SER A 32 2.22 -6.83 -20.68
N ALA A 33 2.85 -6.05 -21.55
CA ALA A 33 3.17 -4.65 -21.30
C ALA A 33 1.91 -3.82 -21.04
N PHE A 34 0.84 -4.06 -21.79
CA PHE A 34 -0.43 -3.40 -21.58
C PHE A 34 -1.02 -3.71 -20.20
N ARG A 35 -1.04 -4.98 -19.79
CA ARG A 35 -1.51 -5.35 -18.43
C ARG A 35 -0.64 -4.75 -17.32
N GLN A 36 0.66 -4.70 -17.51
CA GLN A 36 1.59 -4.04 -16.57
C GLN A 36 1.28 -2.55 -16.44
N ALA A 37 1.06 -1.85 -17.55
CA ALA A 37 0.71 -0.44 -17.53
C ALA A 37 -0.62 -0.18 -16.81
N LEU A 38 -1.65 -1.00 -17.06
CA LEU A 38 -2.92 -0.91 -16.34
C LEU A 38 -2.77 -1.14 -14.83
N SER A 39 -1.98 -2.14 -14.43
CA SER A 39 -1.70 -2.40 -13.02
C SER A 39 -0.97 -1.24 -12.35
N ALA A 40 -0.02 -0.63 -13.07
CA ALA A 40 0.72 0.52 -12.58
C ALA A 40 -0.18 1.75 -12.45
N ASP A 41 -1.09 1.97 -13.39
CA ASP A 41 -2.08 3.04 -13.35
C ASP A 41 -3.05 2.88 -12.17
N GLU A 42 -3.62 1.68 -11.99
CA GLU A 42 -4.52 1.37 -10.88
C GLU A 42 -3.88 1.68 -9.53
N ILE A 43 -2.68 1.17 -9.28
CA ILE A 43 -1.97 1.36 -8.00
C ILE A 43 -1.47 2.79 -7.87
N GLY A 44 -1.00 3.40 -8.95
CA GLY A 44 -0.59 4.81 -8.96
C GLY A 44 -1.72 5.74 -8.53
N GLY A 45 -2.94 5.50 -9.03
CA GLY A 45 -4.14 6.23 -8.62
C GLY A 45 -4.46 6.06 -7.14
N VAL A 46 -4.44 4.81 -6.64
CA VAL A 46 -4.68 4.51 -5.21
C VAL A 46 -3.66 5.19 -4.30
N LEU A 47 -2.39 5.20 -4.69
CA LEU A 47 -1.30 5.77 -3.88
C LEU A 47 -1.13 7.29 -4.06
N GLY A 48 -1.90 7.92 -4.94
CA GLY A 48 -1.73 9.33 -5.31
C GLY A 48 -0.37 9.59 -5.97
N LYS A 49 0.19 8.59 -6.66
CA LYS A 49 1.50 8.64 -7.32
C LYS A 49 1.33 8.45 -8.83
N SER A 50 1.37 9.51 -9.56
CA SER A 50 1.32 9.47 -11.02
C SER A 50 2.43 10.36 -11.59
N PRO A 51 3.16 9.88 -12.57
CA PRO A 51 3.10 8.58 -13.21
C PRO A 51 3.71 7.46 -12.38
N MET A 52 3.20 6.23 -12.56
CA MET A 52 3.70 5.04 -11.87
C MET A 52 4.26 4.03 -12.88
N GLY A 53 5.47 3.54 -12.64
CA GLY A 53 6.06 2.45 -13.41
C GLY A 53 5.74 1.09 -12.82
N TYR A 54 5.55 0.07 -13.66
CA TYR A 54 5.29 -1.29 -13.19
C TYR A 54 6.39 -1.82 -12.26
N ASP A 55 7.67 -1.54 -12.58
CA ASP A 55 8.79 -1.97 -11.74
C ASP A 55 8.80 -1.32 -10.36
N ALA A 56 8.19 -0.14 -10.21
CA ALA A 56 8.07 0.57 -8.94
C ALA A 56 6.94 0.02 -8.04
N LEU A 57 6.09 -0.87 -8.54
CA LEU A 57 5.00 -1.47 -7.77
C LEU A 57 5.49 -2.35 -6.62
N SER A 58 6.71 -2.92 -6.73
CA SER A 58 7.28 -3.77 -5.67
C SER A 58 6.30 -4.89 -5.27
N VAL A 59 5.97 -5.02 -4.00
CA VAL A 59 5.08 -6.06 -3.47
C VAL A 59 3.67 -6.05 -4.09
N TYR A 60 3.19 -4.92 -4.60
CA TYR A 60 1.89 -4.87 -5.27
C TYR A 60 1.82 -5.75 -6.52
N GLN A 61 2.94 -6.01 -7.20
CA GLN A 61 2.98 -6.96 -8.31
C GLN A 61 2.55 -8.38 -7.89
N LEU A 62 2.86 -8.76 -6.64
CA LEU A 62 2.49 -10.06 -6.06
C LEU A 62 1.05 -10.06 -5.52
N LEU A 63 0.58 -8.93 -5.00
CA LEU A 63 -0.73 -8.83 -4.37
C LEU A 63 -1.87 -8.64 -5.38
N LEU A 64 -1.64 -7.91 -6.47
CA LEU A 64 -2.66 -7.63 -7.48
C LEU A 64 -3.33 -8.89 -8.07
N PRO A 65 -2.59 -9.94 -8.47
CA PRO A 65 -3.21 -11.18 -8.94
C PRO A 65 -4.12 -11.85 -7.92
N LEU A 66 -3.91 -11.58 -6.64
CA LEU A 66 -4.67 -12.15 -5.52
C LEU A 66 -5.83 -11.25 -5.08
N LYS A 67 -6.05 -10.10 -5.72
CA LYS A 67 -7.07 -9.09 -5.34
C LYS A 67 -8.44 -9.69 -5.07
N ASN A 68 -8.87 -10.65 -5.89
CA ASN A 68 -10.18 -11.30 -5.75
C ASN A 68 -10.11 -12.64 -5.00
N HIS A 69 -8.96 -13.00 -4.46
CA HIS A 69 -8.78 -14.31 -3.84
C HIS A 69 -9.11 -14.27 -2.34
N GLN A 70 -9.90 -15.24 -1.87
CA GLN A 70 -10.34 -15.31 -0.47
C GLN A 70 -9.17 -15.42 0.51
N ILE A 71 -8.07 -16.05 0.11
CA ILE A 71 -6.86 -16.18 0.94
C ILE A 71 -6.33 -14.81 1.34
N LEU A 72 -6.23 -13.87 0.39
CA LEU A 72 -5.72 -12.52 0.69
C LEU A 72 -6.70 -11.75 1.59
N ARG A 73 -8.01 -11.88 1.37
CA ARG A 73 -9.03 -11.28 2.24
C ARG A 73 -8.93 -11.82 3.67
N ASN A 74 -8.87 -13.14 3.83
CA ASN A 74 -8.74 -13.77 5.15
C ASN A 74 -7.47 -13.33 5.87
N PHE A 75 -6.35 -13.25 5.16
CA PHE A 75 -5.10 -12.74 5.71
C PHE A 75 -5.25 -11.30 6.20
N CYS A 76 -5.80 -10.40 5.38
CA CYS A 76 -6.03 -9.01 5.77
C CYS A 76 -6.94 -8.90 6.99
N SER A 77 -8.08 -9.59 6.99
CA SER A 77 -9.02 -9.56 8.12
C SER A 77 -8.40 -10.10 9.40
N SER A 78 -7.62 -11.17 9.34
CA SER A 78 -6.95 -11.72 10.54
C SER A 78 -5.97 -10.75 11.21
N ILE A 79 -5.38 -9.84 10.43
CA ILE A 79 -4.40 -8.86 10.91
C ILE A 79 -5.06 -7.50 11.22
N LEU A 80 -5.91 -7.00 10.34
CA LEU A 80 -6.42 -5.64 10.45
C LEU A 80 -7.67 -5.51 11.32
N ASP A 81 -8.58 -6.49 11.31
CA ASP A 81 -9.83 -6.41 12.10
C ASP A 81 -9.58 -6.27 13.61
N PRO A 82 -8.64 -7.03 14.23
CA PRO A 82 -8.32 -6.80 15.63
C PRO A 82 -7.80 -5.38 15.91
N LEU A 83 -6.95 -4.84 15.02
CA LEU A 83 -6.41 -3.49 15.16
C LEU A 83 -7.48 -2.41 15.00
N ILE A 84 -8.44 -2.61 14.09
CA ILE A 84 -9.60 -1.72 13.89
C ILE A 84 -10.48 -1.72 15.14
N LYS A 85 -10.83 -2.90 15.65
CA LYS A 85 -11.70 -3.05 16.84
C LYS A 85 -11.14 -2.38 18.09
N GLN A 86 -9.82 -2.31 18.22
CA GLN A 86 -9.13 -1.70 19.37
C GLN A 86 -8.65 -0.27 19.09
N ASP A 87 -9.08 0.34 18.00
CA ASP A 87 -8.66 1.70 17.58
C ASP A 87 -7.13 1.87 17.49
N LEU A 88 -6.41 0.83 17.08
CA LEU A 88 -4.95 0.85 16.98
C LEU A 88 -4.44 1.09 15.56
N LEU A 89 -5.29 0.86 14.55
CA LEU A 89 -4.88 0.80 13.15
C LEU A 89 -4.21 2.09 12.67
N GLU A 90 -4.76 3.25 12.99
CA GLU A 90 -4.19 4.55 12.59
C GLU A 90 -2.76 4.72 13.13
N THR A 91 -2.58 4.49 14.44
CA THR A 91 -1.27 4.62 15.07
C THR A 91 -0.25 3.64 14.48
N VAL A 92 -0.67 2.41 14.21
CA VAL A 92 0.18 1.36 13.61
C VAL A 92 0.54 1.72 12.16
N SER A 93 -0.42 2.15 11.35
CA SER A 93 -0.17 2.56 9.97
C SER A 93 0.85 3.69 9.89
N VAL A 94 0.66 4.75 10.68
CA VAL A 94 1.58 5.89 10.71
C VAL A 94 2.96 5.51 11.25
N TYR A 95 3.04 4.61 12.23
CA TYR A 95 4.31 4.09 12.73
C TYR A 95 5.10 3.36 11.63
N LEU A 96 4.44 2.51 10.85
CA LEU A 96 5.07 1.79 9.74
C LEU A 96 5.47 2.73 8.59
N GLU A 97 4.64 3.72 8.25
CA GLU A 97 5.00 4.78 7.28
C GLU A 97 6.24 5.59 7.70
N CYS A 98 6.46 5.73 9.00
CA CYS A 98 7.64 6.37 9.57
C CYS A 98 8.83 5.42 9.72
N ASN A 99 8.80 4.22 9.14
CA ASN A 99 9.83 3.18 9.26
C ASN A 99 10.16 2.82 10.72
N GLY A 100 9.16 2.81 11.59
CA GLY A 100 9.32 2.49 13.01
C GLY A 100 9.84 3.65 13.89
N ASP A 101 9.97 4.85 13.34
CA ASP A 101 10.36 6.03 14.11
C ASP A 101 9.19 6.56 14.94
N VAL A 102 9.22 6.25 16.23
CA VAL A 102 8.18 6.63 17.19
C VAL A 102 8.01 8.14 17.29
N LYS A 103 9.10 8.91 17.27
CA LYS A 103 9.05 10.37 17.40
C LYS A 103 8.35 11.01 16.21
N ARG A 104 8.69 10.57 14.99
CA ARG A 104 8.02 11.00 13.76
C ARG A 104 6.56 10.59 13.72
N ALA A 105 6.27 9.35 14.13
CA ALA A 105 4.91 8.85 14.19
C ALA A 105 4.07 9.65 15.20
N ALA A 106 4.60 9.94 16.39
CA ALA A 106 3.96 10.75 17.43
C ALA A 106 3.59 12.14 16.92
N GLY A 107 4.51 12.81 16.21
CA GLY A 107 4.23 14.09 15.57
C GLY A 107 3.11 14.02 14.52
N LYS A 108 3.06 12.96 13.71
CA LYS A 108 2.02 12.79 12.69
C LYS A 108 0.63 12.50 13.27
N VAL A 109 0.54 11.65 14.32
CA VAL A 109 -0.75 11.30 14.94
C VAL A 109 -1.20 12.27 16.03
N GLY A 110 -0.40 13.30 16.33
CA GLY A 110 -0.72 14.27 17.39
C GLY A 110 -0.76 13.67 18.79
N LYS A 111 0.06 12.66 19.09
CA LYS A 111 0.13 11.97 20.38
C LYS A 111 1.53 12.04 20.97
N HIS A 112 1.64 11.83 22.30
CA HIS A 112 2.94 11.73 22.96
C HIS A 112 3.67 10.43 22.55
N GLU A 113 5.01 10.44 22.47
CA GLU A 113 5.82 9.27 22.11
C GLU A 113 5.52 8.03 22.97
N ASN A 114 5.34 8.20 24.27
CA ASN A 114 5.02 7.10 25.18
C ASN A 114 3.65 6.46 24.84
N THR A 115 2.69 7.27 24.41
CA THR A 115 1.37 6.77 23.95
C THR A 115 1.52 5.94 22.69
N VAL A 116 2.35 6.39 21.74
CA VAL A 116 2.61 5.63 20.52
C VAL A 116 3.32 4.32 20.85
N ARG A 117 4.37 4.33 21.69
CA ARG A 117 5.07 3.11 22.15
C ARG A 117 4.11 2.11 22.78
N PHE A 118 3.24 2.61 23.69
CA PHE A 118 2.26 1.78 24.37
C PHE A 118 1.27 1.15 23.37
N ARG A 119 0.72 1.93 22.44
CA ARG A 119 -0.23 1.44 21.42
C ARG A 119 0.41 0.42 20.48
N ILE A 120 1.67 0.61 20.09
CA ILE A 120 2.40 -0.38 19.28
C ILE A 120 2.62 -1.67 20.07
N GLY A 121 3.00 -1.58 21.35
CA GLY A 121 3.10 -2.75 22.23
C GLY A 121 1.75 -3.50 22.36
N GLN A 122 0.65 -2.77 22.55
CA GLN A 122 -0.69 -3.38 22.55
C GLN A 122 -1.01 -4.09 21.24
N ALA A 123 -0.68 -3.49 20.09
CA ALA A 123 -0.95 -4.09 18.79
C ALA A 123 -0.16 -5.39 18.58
N LYS A 124 1.12 -5.41 18.98
CA LYS A 124 1.95 -6.63 18.92
C LYS A 124 1.41 -7.75 19.80
N ASN A 125 1.05 -7.41 21.05
CA ASN A 125 0.46 -8.38 21.98
C ASN A 125 -0.90 -8.90 21.48
N LEU A 126 -1.74 -8.02 20.93
CA LEU A 126 -3.06 -8.38 20.40
C LEU A 126 -2.97 -9.38 19.26
N LEU A 127 -1.96 -9.22 18.39
CA LEU A 127 -1.71 -10.11 17.25
C LEU A 127 -0.81 -11.29 17.60
N ASN A 128 -0.24 -11.32 18.82
CA ASN A 128 0.75 -12.31 19.27
C ASN A 128 1.92 -12.45 18.30
N LEU A 129 2.50 -11.31 17.89
CA LEU A 129 3.60 -11.24 16.94
C LEU A 129 4.84 -10.62 17.59
N ASP A 130 6.01 -11.12 17.21
CA ASP A 130 7.28 -10.47 17.51
C ASP A 130 7.50 -9.20 16.65
N ASP A 131 8.59 -8.49 16.88
CA ASP A 131 8.87 -7.21 16.22
C ASP A 131 9.00 -7.36 14.70
N TYR A 132 9.66 -8.42 14.25
CA TYR A 132 9.90 -8.67 12.83
C TYR A 132 8.61 -9.10 12.13
N GLU A 133 7.93 -10.11 12.66
CA GLU A 133 6.66 -10.60 12.14
C GLU A 133 5.58 -9.51 12.09
N PHE A 134 5.56 -8.64 13.11
CA PHE A 134 4.62 -7.52 13.17
C PHE A 134 4.82 -6.55 12.00
N ILE A 135 6.05 -6.10 11.78
CA ILE A 135 6.36 -5.19 10.67
C ILE A 135 6.01 -5.84 9.33
N GLU A 136 6.43 -7.09 9.12
CA GLU A 136 6.19 -7.82 7.88
C GLU A 136 4.70 -8.02 7.59
N LYS A 137 3.99 -8.68 8.50
CA LYS A 137 2.60 -9.08 8.29
C LYS A 137 1.67 -7.88 8.19
N VAL A 138 1.85 -6.88 9.07
CA VAL A 138 0.99 -5.69 9.06
C VAL A 138 1.27 -4.83 7.84
N SER A 139 2.53 -4.69 7.42
CA SER A 139 2.86 -3.94 6.19
C SER A 139 2.24 -4.57 4.94
N ILE A 140 2.26 -5.90 4.83
CA ILE A 140 1.62 -6.62 3.72
C ILE A 140 0.10 -6.44 3.78
N ALA A 141 -0.52 -6.58 4.96
CA ALA A 141 -1.96 -6.42 5.11
C ALA A 141 -2.45 -5.01 4.77
N LEU A 142 -1.69 -3.96 5.16
CA LEU A 142 -2.00 -2.58 4.81
C LEU A 142 -1.93 -2.35 3.30
N LYS A 143 -0.87 -2.83 2.64
CA LYS A 143 -0.75 -2.73 1.18
C LYS A 143 -1.83 -3.52 0.43
N ALA A 144 -2.20 -4.69 0.94
CA ALA A 144 -3.31 -5.45 0.36
C ALA A 144 -4.64 -4.71 0.50
N ARG A 145 -4.87 -4.03 1.64
CA ARG A 145 -6.05 -3.17 1.84
C ARG A 145 -6.13 -2.05 0.80
N ASP A 146 -5.01 -1.45 0.43
CA ASP A 146 -4.99 -0.39 -0.60
C ASP A 146 -5.54 -0.91 -1.94
N ILE A 147 -5.24 -2.17 -2.31
CA ILE A 147 -5.74 -2.80 -3.54
C ILE A 147 -7.26 -3.06 -3.49
N PHE A 148 -7.81 -3.38 -2.31
CA PHE A 148 -9.25 -3.65 -2.18
C PHE A 148 -10.10 -2.39 -2.22
N GLY A 149 -9.49 -1.20 -2.12
CA GLY A 149 -10.21 0.05 -1.91
C GLY A 149 -10.90 0.08 -0.54
N GLN A 150 -11.69 1.09 -0.26
CA GLN A 150 -12.40 1.25 1.03
C GLN A 150 -13.49 0.20 1.31
N GLN A 151 -13.59 -0.87 0.54
CA GLN A 151 -14.64 -1.89 0.70
C GLN A 151 -14.47 -2.77 1.95
N MET A 152 -13.37 -2.66 2.70
CA MET A 152 -13.13 -3.44 3.93
C MET A 152 -13.53 -2.70 5.23
N GLY A 153 -14.32 -1.63 5.14
CA GLY A 153 -14.69 -0.79 6.29
C GLY A 153 -16.17 -0.75 6.65
N THR A 154 -17.03 -1.54 6.02
CA THR A 154 -18.48 -1.51 6.30
C THR A 154 -19.07 -2.93 6.29
N ASN A 155 -19.02 -3.56 7.44
CA ASN A 155 -20.02 -4.53 7.87
C ASN A 155 -20.16 -4.44 9.38
#